data_9c6c06346a95f60378e96910992fed2b
#
_entry.id   9c6c06346a95f60378e96910992fed2b
#
_cell.length_a   1.000
_cell.length_b   1.000
_cell.length_c   1.000
_cell.angle_alpha   90.00
_cell.angle_beta   90.00
_cell.angle_gamma   90.00
#
_symmetry.space_group_name_H-M   'P 1'
#
loop_
_entity.id
_entity.type
_entity.pdbx_description
1 polymer ?
#
loop_
_entity_poly.entity_id
_entity_poly.type
_entity_poly.pdbx_seq_one_letter_code
_entity_poly.pdbx_strand_id
1 'polypeptide(L)'
;MKDIDTLLKEVKRVHFIGIGGSGMCPLAEILHSWGYELSGSDNNESDTLDRIRKLGIPVTMGQRAENIKGAEMIVYTAALLKDNPELVAAKASGIPTFERSKLFGAISRMYKNCIGICGTHGKTTTTSMTTQIMITAKLDPSAVIGGKLPMMGSSGRVGKSENFVCEACEFVDTFLDLSPDVAVILNIDEDHLDYFKTLDNLIKSFHKFASMATKAVIYNGDDANTLKAMEGISGKDLITFGMAEENDYYPENIAPVHGAYYEFDAMHKGEFLCHIKLRVPGLHNVLNALAALAASMYSGADAESCRDGLDAFSGAHRRFELLGKYKGVTFVDDYAHHPAELKVTIDAAMEMGYHSVWAVFQPFTYSRTYMLMDDFAKVLSIPDHCVMTEIMGSREVNTYNVYTSQLAAKIPGSVWFNTFEEVADYVVKNAEDGDLVLTLGCGDIYKAAHIMIDKLK
;
A
#
# COMPACT_ATOMS: atom_id res chain seq x y z
N MET A 1 3.39 31.00 -11.53
CA MET A 1 3.99 29.73 -12.02
C MET A 1 2.91 29.05 -12.86
N LYS A 2 3.24 28.52 -14.05
CA LYS A 2 2.27 27.71 -14.84
C LYS A 2 1.85 26.49 -14.01
N ASP A 3 0.60 26.05 -14.17
CA ASP A 3 0.18 24.79 -13.58
C ASP A 3 0.90 23.60 -14.23
N ILE A 4 0.97 22.50 -13.52
CA ILE A 4 1.73 21.32 -13.95
C ILE A 4 1.13 20.68 -15.24
N ASP A 5 -0.18 20.76 -15.44
CA ASP A 5 -0.85 20.18 -16.62
C ASP A 5 -0.48 20.94 -17.91
N THR A 6 -0.41 22.26 -17.81
CA THR A 6 0.06 23.11 -18.92
C THR A 6 1.54 22.86 -19.18
N LEU A 7 2.34 22.76 -18.11
CA LEU A 7 3.78 22.61 -18.21
C LEU A 7 4.17 21.27 -18.85
N LEU A 8 3.52 20.16 -18.49
CA LEU A 8 3.76 18.84 -19.08
C LEU A 8 3.58 18.81 -20.60
N LYS A 9 2.74 19.68 -21.16
CA LYS A 9 2.57 19.79 -22.64
C LYS A 9 3.70 20.55 -23.31
N GLU A 10 4.48 21.31 -22.57
CA GLU A 10 5.51 22.22 -23.12
C GLU A 10 6.93 21.68 -22.91
N VAL A 11 7.17 20.92 -21.83
CA VAL A 11 8.51 20.42 -21.46
C VAL A 11 8.80 19.06 -22.07
N LYS A 12 10.08 18.79 -22.27
CA LYS A 12 10.57 17.46 -22.66
C LYS A 12 11.47 16.83 -21.60
N ARG A 13 12.28 17.64 -20.91
CA ARG A 13 13.29 17.17 -19.96
C ARG A 13 12.82 17.31 -18.53
N VAL A 14 12.58 16.17 -17.87
CA VAL A 14 12.13 16.11 -16.48
C VAL A 14 13.17 15.41 -15.61
N HIS A 15 13.55 16.07 -14.53
CA HIS A 15 14.49 15.54 -13.55
C HIS A 15 13.77 15.09 -12.28
N PHE A 16 14.12 13.90 -11.79
CA PHE A 16 13.53 13.31 -10.59
C PHE A 16 14.52 13.25 -9.44
N ILE A 17 14.24 13.92 -8.32
CA ILE A 17 15.03 13.80 -7.08
C ILE A 17 14.44 12.68 -6.23
N GLY A 18 15.20 11.58 -6.05
CA GLY A 18 14.75 10.34 -5.40
C GLY A 18 14.00 9.42 -6.36
N ILE A 19 14.50 9.24 -7.59
CA ILE A 19 13.85 8.50 -8.68
C ILE A 19 13.61 7.01 -8.36
N GLY A 20 14.45 6.39 -7.51
CA GLY A 20 14.35 4.99 -7.10
C GLY A 20 13.27 4.71 -6.06
N GLY A 21 12.60 5.75 -5.55
CA GLY A 21 11.50 5.57 -4.61
C GLY A 21 10.33 4.79 -5.22
N SER A 22 9.66 3.93 -4.43
CA SER A 22 8.56 3.06 -4.89
C SER A 22 7.40 3.83 -5.53
N GLY A 23 7.12 5.05 -5.07
CA GLY A 23 6.09 5.91 -5.67
C GLY A 23 6.61 6.84 -6.77
N MET A 24 7.94 6.99 -6.94
CA MET A 24 8.55 7.84 -7.99
C MET A 24 8.77 7.05 -9.28
N CYS A 25 9.31 5.83 -9.15
CA CYS A 25 9.66 4.97 -10.28
C CYS A 25 8.47 4.72 -11.24
N PRO A 26 7.25 4.36 -10.78
CA PRO A 26 6.11 4.19 -11.68
C PRO A 26 5.76 5.44 -12.48
N LEU A 27 5.86 6.62 -11.88
CA LEU A 27 5.58 7.89 -12.57
C LEU A 27 6.64 8.20 -13.63
N ALA A 28 7.93 7.93 -13.33
CA ALA A 28 9.00 8.05 -14.31
C ALA A 28 8.80 7.07 -15.47
N GLU A 29 8.41 5.81 -15.22
CA GLU A 29 8.13 4.83 -16.27
C GLU A 29 6.99 5.28 -17.19
N ILE A 30 5.91 5.84 -16.63
CA ILE A 30 4.79 6.38 -17.41
C ILE A 30 5.26 7.55 -18.28
N LEU A 31 5.94 8.55 -17.72
CA LEU A 31 6.46 9.68 -18.50
C LEU A 31 7.47 9.23 -19.57
N HIS A 32 8.36 8.27 -19.26
CA HIS A 32 9.28 7.70 -20.22
C HIS A 32 8.53 7.06 -21.40
N SER A 33 7.46 6.31 -21.14
CA SER A 33 6.64 5.70 -22.19
C SER A 33 5.92 6.71 -23.08
N TRP A 34 5.68 7.92 -22.56
CA TRP A 34 5.12 9.05 -23.31
C TRP A 34 6.17 9.86 -24.06
N GLY A 35 7.45 9.45 -24.01
CA GLY A 35 8.54 10.05 -24.77
C GLY A 35 9.22 11.25 -24.12
N TYR A 36 9.05 11.43 -22.79
CA TYR A 36 9.84 12.43 -22.05
C TYR A 36 11.29 11.98 -21.91
N GLU A 37 12.21 12.93 -21.97
CA GLU A 37 13.62 12.74 -21.67
C GLU A 37 13.81 12.87 -20.15
N LEU A 38 14.08 11.76 -19.48
CA LEU A 38 14.16 11.72 -18.03
C LEU A 38 15.61 11.62 -17.55
N SER A 39 15.85 12.20 -16.39
CA SER A 39 17.03 11.99 -15.57
C SER A 39 16.63 11.94 -14.10
N GLY A 40 17.49 11.40 -13.24
CA GLY A 40 17.20 11.42 -11.82
C GLY A 40 18.42 11.24 -10.94
N SER A 41 18.20 11.44 -9.65
CA SER A 41 19.18 11.19 -8.60
C SER A 41 18.58 10.27 -7.51
N ASP A 42 19.44 9.54 -6.83
CA ASP A 42 19.08 8.80 -5.62
C ASP A 42 20.30 8.67 -4.71
N ASN A 43 20.08 8.37 -3.43
CA ASN A 43 21.14 8.13 -2.45
C ASN A 43 21.36 6.64 -2.18
N ASN A 44 20.40 5.78 -2.55
CA ASN A 44 20.41 4.36 -2.23
C ASN A 44 20.27 3.52 -3.49
N GLU A 45 21.10 2.48 -3.61
CA GLU A 45 20.91 1.45 -4.62
C GLU A 45 19.68 0.60 -4.28
N SER A 46 18.91 0.22 -5.31
CA SER A 46 17.72 -0.62 -5.14
C SER A 46 17.33 -1.29 -6.46
N ASP A 47 16.55 -2.38 -6.39
CA ASP A 47 15.97 -3.04 -7.57
C ASP A 47 15.15 -2.06 -8.44
N THR A 48 14.49 -1.11 -7.78
CA THR A 48 13.70 -0.08 -8.47
C THR A 48 14.60 0.83 -9.30
N LEU A 49 15.78 1.19 -8.76
CA LEU A 49 16.77 2.00 -9.46
C LEU A 49 17.37 1.26 -10.66
N ASP A 50 17.65 -0.04 -10.50
CA ASP A 50 18.12 -0.90 -11.59
C ASP A 50 17.10 -0.99 -12.72
N ARG A 51 15.81 -1.01 -12.38
CA ARG A 51 14.72 -0.99 -13.34
C ARG A 51 14.70 0.32 -14.14
N ILE A 52 14.85 1.45 -13.49
CA ILE A 52 14.96 2.77 -14.15
C ILE A 52 16.16 2.82 -15.09
N ARG A 53 17.32 2.33 -14.65
CA ARG A 53 18.53 2.26 -15.50
C ARG A 53 18.37 1.37 -16.73
N LYS A 54 17.65 0.24 -16.59
CA LYS A 54 17.33 -0.66 -17.72
C LYS A 54 16.47 0.00 -18.81
N LEU A 55 15.70 1.03 -18.46
CA LEU A 55 14.95 1.84 -19.41
C LEU A 55 15.84 2.86 -20.15
N GLY A 56 17.13 2.95 -19.81
CA GLY A 56 18.05 3.93 -20.38
C GLY A 56 17.98 5.31 -19.73
N ILE A 57 17.28 5.46 -18.61
CA ILE A 57 17.16 6.74 -17.89
C ILE A 57 18.44 6.97 -17.08
N PRO A 58 19.18 8.06 -17.31
CA PRO A 58 20.38 8.39 -16.53
C PRO A 58 20.05 8.65 -15.06
N VAL A 59 20.77 7.95 -14.17
CA VAL A 59 20.65 8.10 -12.73
C VAL A 59 22.00 8.45 -12.12
N THR A 60 22.05 9.57 -11.38
CA THR A 60 23.22 10.01 -10.62
C THR A 60 23.08 9.59 -9.16
N MET A 61 24.09 8.88 -8.64
CA MET A 61 24.15 8.58 -7.21
C MET A 61 24.64 9.78 -6.41
N GLY A 62 23.91 10.10 -5.36
CA GLY A 62 24.14 11.29 -4.53
C GLY A 62 23.38 12.51 -5.03
N GLN A 63 22.70 13.17 -4.10
CA GLN A 63 21.85 14.34 -4.36
C GLN A 63 22.67 15.61 -4.23
N ARG A 64 22.93 16.29 -5.35
CA ARG A 64 23.80 17.48 -5.46
C ARG A 64 23.17 18.55 -6.34
N ALA A 65 23.55 19.81 -6.08
CA ALA A 65 23.01 20.98 -6.79
C ALA A 65 23.18 20.94 -8.32
N GLU A 66 24.27 20.34 -8.81
CA GLU A 66 24.57 20.25 -10.24
C GLU A 66 23.69 19.27 -11.02
N ASN A 67 23.02 18.34 -10.34
CA ASN A 67 22.20 17.29 -11.00
C ASN A 67 21.01 17.86 -11.77
N ILE A 68 20.48 19.02 -11.35
CA ILE A 68 19.32 19.66 -12.00
C ILE A 68 19.64 20.34 -13.33
N LYS A 69 20.92 20.37 -13.74
CA LYS A 69 21.34 21.08 -14.93
C LYS A 69 20.69 20.54 -16.20
N GLY A 70 20.03 21.41 -16.94
CA GLY A 70 19.36 21.06 -18.20
C GLY A 70 17.92 20.56 -18.03
N ALA A 71 17.41 20.41 -16.80
CA ALA A 71 16.00 20.11 -16.55
C ALA A 71 15.11 21.30 -16.92
N GLU A 72 13.92 21.00 -17.44
CA GLU A 72 12.86 21.99 -17.72
C GLU A 72 11.76 21.91 -16.66
N MET A 73 11.65 20.78 -15.98
CA MET A 73 10.80 20.53 -14.83
C MET A 73 11.51 19.61 -13.85
N ILE A 74 11.29 19.80 -12.56
CA ILE A 74 11.85 18.96 -11.49
C ILE A 74 10.72 18.38 -10.67
N VAL A 75 10.81 17.08 -10.37
CA VAL A 75 9.89 16.37 -9.48
C VAL A 75 10.68 15.79 -8.32
N TYR A 76 10.18 15.97 -7.11
CA TYR A 76 10.87 15.46 -5.91
C TYR A 76 9.95 14.62 -5.02
N THR A 77 10.55 13.65 -4.32
CA THR A 77 9.84 12.86 -3.32
C THR A 77 9.65 13.64 -2.02
N ALA A 78 8.47 13.52 -1.39
CA ALA A 78 8.21 14.07 -0.06
C ALA A 78 9.17 13.53 1.03
N ALA A 79 9.92 12.47 0.72
CA ALA A 79 10.90 11.86 1.62
C ALA A 79 12.14 12.72 1.88
N LEU A 80 12.38 13.75 1.07
CA LEU A 80 13.56 14.62 1.22
C LEU A 80 13.48 15.53 2.44
N LEU A 81 14.61 15.73 3.08
CA LEU A 81 14.76 16.76 4.09
C LEU A 81 14.75 18.14 3.42
N LYS A 82 14.31 19.16 4.15
CA LYS A 82 14.18 20.53 3.61
C LYS A 82 15.52 21.18 3.23
N ASP A 83 16.61 20.74 3.83
CA ASP A 83 18.00 21.15 3.61
C ASP A 83 18.74 20.32 2.57
N ASN A 84 18.07 19.38 1.90
CA ASN A 84 18.65 18.58 0.83
C ASN A 84 19.24 19.51 -0.24
N PRO A 85 20.56 19.38 -0.59
CA PRO A 85 21.25 20.35 -1.45
C PRO A 85 20.68 20.43 -2.87
N GLU A 86 20.19 19.31 -3.41
CA GLU A 86 19.59 19.28 -4.74
C GLU A 86 18.21 19.94 -4.75
N LEU A 87 17.38 19.69 -3.71
CA LEU A 87 16.07 20.33 -3.55
C LEU A 87 16.22 21.84 -3.32
N VAL A 88 17.20 22.26 -2.51
CA VAL A 88 17.51 23.68 -2.28
C VAL A 88 17.90 24.36 -3.60
N ALA A 89 18.80 23.75 -4.37
CA ALA A 89 19.18 24.24 -5.69
C ALA A 89 18.00 24.29 -6.66
N ALA A 90 17.16 23.25 -6.69
CA ALA A 90 15.96 23.21 -7.53
C ALA A 90 15.02 24.39 -7.24
N LYS A 91 14.73 24.65 -5.97
CA LYS A 91 13.86 25.77 -5.55
C LYS A 91 14.47 27.16 -5.86
N ALA A 92 15.79 27.27 -5.81
CA ALA A 92 16.51 28.52 -6.10
C ALA A 92 16.69 28.75 -7.60
N SER A 93 16.63 27.73 -8.44
CA SER A 93 16.96 27.80 -9.89
C SER A 93 15.92 28.52 -10.74
N GLY A 94 14.69 28.69 -10.24
CA GLY A 94 13.56 29.16 -11.04
C GLY A 94 12.93 28.08 -11.94
N ILE A 95 13.51 26.87 -12.02
CA ILE A 95 12.92 25.75 -12.75
C ILE A 95 11.64 25.30 -12.01
N PRO A 96 10.52 25.11 -12.70
CA PRO A 96 9.29 24.59 -12.07
C PRO A 96 9.56 23.28 -11.32
N THR A 97 9.32 23.29 -10.02
CA THR A 97 9.67 22.19 -9.11
C THR A 97 8.44 21.78 -8.34
N PHE A 98 8.04 20.50 -8.47
CA PHE A 98 6.81 19.95 -7.91
C PHE A 98 7.08 18.74 -7.02
N GLU A 99 6.27 18.58 -6.00
CA GLU A 99 6.22 17.34 -5.25
C GLU A 99 5.58 16.22 -6.09
N ARG A 100 5.96 14.98 -5.84
CA ARG A 100 5.46 13.76 -6.49
C ARG A 100 3.94 13.72 -6.63
N SER A 101 3.20 14.10 -5.58
CA SER A 101 1.73 14.07 -5.58
C SER A 101 1.13 14.94 -6.68
N LYS A 102 1.73 16.11 -6.98
CA LYS A 102 1.28 17.01 -8.05
C LYS A 102 1.46 16.39 -9.43
N LEU A 103 2.60 15.73 -9.67
CA LEU A 103 2.82 14.97 -10.91
C LEU A 103 1.85 13.81 -11.03
N PHE A 104 1.63 13.08 -9.93
CA PHE A 104 0.69 11.96 -9.90
C PHE A 104 -0.73 12.39 -10.26
N GLY A 105 -1.16 13.53 -9.70
CA GLY A 105 -2.45 14.15 -10.08
C GLY A 105 -2.50 14.54 -11.56
N ALA A 106 -1.46 15.14 -12.10
CA ALA A 106 -1.40 15.50 -13.51
C ALA A 106 -1.47 14.25 -14.41
N ILE A 107 -0.74 13.19 -14.07
CA ILE A 107 -0.81 11.92 -14.78
C ILE A 107 -2.23 11.34 -14.73
N SER A 108 -2.90 11.35 -13.56
CA SER A 108 -4.26 10.81 -13.44
C SER A 108 -5.27 11.49 -14.37
N ARG A 109 -5.12 12.80 -14.62
CA ARG A 109 -5.94 13.57 -15.55
C ARG A 109 -5.71 13.27 -17.03
N MET A 110 -4.64 12.59 -17.37
CA MET A 110 -4.31 12.23 -18.76
C MET A 110 -4.97 10.92 -19.19
N TYR A 111 -5.55 10.17 -18.26
CA TYR A 111 -6.32 8.97 -18.54
C TYR A 111 -7.82 9.28 -18.55
N LYS A 112 -8.62 8.51 -19.33
CA LYS A 112 -10.07 8.70 -19.41
C LYS A 112 -10.85 7.85 -18.41
N ASN A 113 -10.19 6.92 -17.75
CA ASN A 113 -10.77 6.08 -16.72
C ASN A 113 -9.76 5.86 -15.59
N CYS A 114 -9.65 6.86 -14.71
CA CYS A 114 -8.82 6.82 -13.52
C CYS A 114 -9.61 6.22 -12.35
N ILE A 115 -9.18 5.06 -11.86
CA ILE A 115 -9.74 4.38 -10.70
C ILE A 115 -8.82 4.66 -9.51
N GLY A 116 -9.25 5.53 -8.61
CA GLY A 116 -8.53 5.88 -7.39
C GLY A 116 -9.05 5.08 -6.20
N ILE A 117 -8.21 4.19 -5.64
CA ILE A 117 -8.59 3.32 -4.53
C ILE A 117 -8.02 3.88 -3.22
N CYS A 118 -8.91 4.30 -2.33
CA CYS A 118 -8.58 4.87 -1.02
C CYS A 118 -9.27 4.13 0.13
N GLY A 119 -8.88 4.45 1.35
CA GLY A 119 -9.37 3.87 2.59
C GLY A 119 -8.26 3.82 3.61
N THR A 120 -8.57 3.74 4.88
CA THR A 120 -7.55 3.60 5.92
C THR A 120 -6.79 2.30 5.73
N HIS A 121 -7.50 1.19 5.48
CA HIS A 121 -6.95 -0.15 5.32
C HIS A 121 -7.31 -0.77 3.96
N GLY A 122 -6.50 -1.73 3.49
CA GLY A 122 -6.80 -2.54 2.29
C GLY A 122 -6.40 -1.92 0.95
N LYS A 123 -5.96 -0.66 0.88
CA LYS A 123 -5.62 0.07 -0.36
C LYS A 123 -4.73 -0.74 -1.31
N THR A 124 -3.55 -1.13 -0.86
CA THR A 124 -2.56 -1.84 -1.69
C THR A 124 -3.10 -3.17 -2.21
N THR A 125 -3.78 -3.93 -1.36
CA THR A 125 -4.38 -5.23 -1.72
C THR A 125 -5.46 -5.05 -2.78
N THR A 126 -6.40 -4.12 -2.55
CA THR A 126 -7.51 -3.85 -3.49
C THR A 126 -7.00 -3.28 -4.81
N THR A 127 -6.02 -2.35 -4.79
CA THR A 127 -5.40 -1.82 -6.02
C THR A 127 -4.70 -2.93 -6.80
N SER A 128 -4.04 -3.85 -6.11
CA SER A 128 -3.40 -5.03 -6.70
C SER A 128 -4.42 -5.99 -7.32
N MET A 129 -5.50 -6.31 -6.59
CA MET A 129 -6.59 -7.16 -7.08
C MET A 129 -7.26 -6.55 -8.31
N THR A 130 -7.61 -5.25 -8.26
CA THR A 130 -8.22 -4.53 -9.40
C THR A 130 -7.29 -4.56 -10.61
N THR A 131 -5.99 -4.28 -10.41
CA THR A 131 -5.00 -4.34 -11.49
C THR A 131 -4.89 -5.75 -12.09
N GLN A 132 -4.87 -6.79 -11.24
CA GLN A 132 -4.83 -8.19 -11.66
C GLN A 132 -6.05 -8.57 -12.49
N ILE A 133 -7.27 -8.24 -12.03
CA ILE A 133 -8.52 -8.48 -12.76
C ILE A 133 -8.49 -7.79 -14.12
N MET A 134 -8.15 -6.50 -14.16
CA MET A 134 -8.15 -5.72 -15.41
C MET A 134 -7.12 -6.25 -16.42
N ILE A 135 -5.97 -6.75 -15.95
CA ILE A 135 -5.00 -7.43 -16.85
C ILE A 135 -5.59 -8.74 -17.37
N THR A 136 -6.22 -9.55 -16.52
CA THR A 136 -6.88 -10.82 -16.90
C THR A 136 -8.00 -10.55 -17.91
N ALA A 137 -8.78 -9.52 -17.71
CA ALA A 137 -9.83 -9.05 -18.64
C ALA A 137 -9.29 -8.41 -19.94
N LYS A 138 -7.96 -8.34 -20.12
CA LYS A 138 -7.29 -7.70 -21.28
C LYS A 138 -7.63 -6.23 -21.47
N LEU A 139 -7.98 -5.55 -20.38
CA LEU A 139 -8.23 -4.09 -20.35
C LEU A 139 -6.95 -3.25 -20.31
N ASP A 140 -5.79 -3.89 -20.20
CA ASP A 140 -4.44 -3.34 -20.32
C ASP A 140 -4.20 -2.02 -19.55
N PRO A 141 -4.48 -1.92 -18.24
CA PRO A 141 -4.37 -0.69 -17.49
C PRO A 141 -2.93 -0.27 -17.26
N SER A 142 -2.66 1.04 -17.16
CA SER A 142 -1.52 1.52 -16.36
C SER A 142 -1.87 1.43 -14.88
N ALA A 143 -0.86 1.22 -14.02
CA ALA A 143 -1.09 1.09 -12.59
C ALA A 143 0.02 1.70 -11.74
N VAL A 144 -0.36 2.26 -10.57
CA VAL A 144 0.55 2.69 -9.50
C VAL A 144 0.03 2.13 -8.18
N ILE A 145 0.78 1.18 -7.61
CA ILE A 145 0.41 0.40 -6.43
C ILE A 145 1.38 0.72 -5.31
N GLY A 146 0.92 0.72 -4.06
CA GLY A 146 1.76 0.96 -2.88
C GLY A 146 2.79 -0.14 -2.59
N GLY A 147 2.63 -1.33 -3.19
CA GLY A 147 3.52 -2.49 -3.05
C GLY A 147 3.81 -3.15 -4.39
N LYS A 148 4.82 -4.02 -4.44
CA LYS A 148 5.11 -4.82 -5.64
C LYS A 148 4.01 -5.87 -5.84
N LEU A 149 3.46 -5.97 -7.03
CA LEU A 149 2.56 -7.05 -7.43
C LEU A 149 3.38 -8.17 -8.09
N PRO A 150 3.37 -9.42 -7.58
CA PRO A 150 4.21 -10.50 -8.07
C PRO A 150 4.13 -10.74 -9.59
N MET A 151 2.92 -10.73 -10.17
CA MET A 151 2.74 -10.92 -11.61
C MET A 151 3.42 -9.86 -12.47
N MET A 152 3.69 -8.67 -11.92
CA MET A 152 4.36 -7.57 -12.63
C MET A 152 5.83 -7.43 -12.21
N GLY A 153 6.21 -8.00 -11.06
CA GLY A 153 7.53 -7.82 -10.46
C GLY A 153 7.82 -6.37 -10.02
N SER A 154 6.78 -5.53 -9.90
CA SER A 154 6.93 -4.10 -9.61
C SER A 154 5.69 -3.48 -8.96
N SER A 155 5.85 -2.25 -8.46
CA SER A 155 4.76 -1.41 -7.96
C SER A 155 4.10 -0.54 -9.05
N GLY A 156 4.60 -0.59 -10.28
CA GLY A 156 4.07 0.18 -11.39
C GLY A 156 3.93 -0.65 -12.65
N ARG A 157 2.99 -0.26 -13.50
CA ARG A 157 2.77 -0.82 -14.82
C ARG A 157 2.43 0.29 -15.81
N VAL A 158 3.01 0.20 -16.99
CA VAL A 158 2.61 1.02 -18.12
C VAL A 158 1.77 0.18 -19.08
N GLY A 159 0.48 0.43 -19.14
CA GLY A 159 -0.45 -0.14 -20.10
C GLY A 159 -0.61 0.76 -21.32
N LYS A 160 -1.32 0.26 -22.33
CA LYS A 160 -1.59 0.99 -23.57
C LYS A 160 -3.03 1.51 -23.67
N SER A 161 -3.88 1.15 -22.71
CA SER A 161 -5.27 1.59 -22.68
C SER A 161 -5.42 2.95 -21.99
N GLU A 162 -6.64 3.45 -21.99
CA GLU A 162 -7.03 4.69 -21.29
C GLU A 162 -7.39 4.45 -19.81
N ASN A 163 -7.14 3.23 -19.30
CA ASN A 163 -7.39 2.86 -17.90
C ASN A 163 -6.17 3.12 -17.02
N PHE A 164 -6.40 3.69 -15.85
CA PHE A 164 -5.39 3.92 -14.85
C PHE A 164 -5.90 3.51 -13.48
N VAL A 165 -5.24 2.52 -12.86
CA VAL A 165 -5.55 2.04 -11.52
C VAL A 165 -4.50 2.59 -10.55
N CYS A 166 -4.92 3.32 -9.54
CA CYS A 166 -3.96 3.93 -8.64
C CYS A 166 -4.38 3.86 -7.17
N GLU A 167 -3.39 3.62 -6.32
CA GLU A 167 -3.55 3.74 -4.88
C GLU A 167 -3.60 5.22 -4.49
N ALA A 168 -4.71 5.63 -3.89
CA ALA A 168 -4.98 7.00 -3.47
C ALA A 168 -4.79 7.11 -1.94
N CYS A 169 -3.58 7.52 -1.52
CA CYS A 169 -3.21 7.63 -0.11
C CYS A 169 -3.74 8.94 0.48
N GLU A 170 -4.49 8.84 1.58
CA GLU A 170 -5.07 9.96 2.32
C GLU A 170 -4.04 10.79 3.11
N PHE A 171 -2.86 10.22 3.37
CA PHE A 171 -1.85 10.89 4.19
C PHE A 171 -1.51 12.28 3.66
N VAL A 172 -1.63 13.29 4.53
CA VAL A 172 -1.39 14.72 4.22
C VAL A 172 -2.23 15.20 3.02
N ASP A 173 -3.45 14.64 2.86
CA ASP A 173 -4.39 14.97 1.77
C ASP A 173 -3.83 14.76 0.35
N THR A 174 -2.78 13.94 0.17
CA THR A 174 -2.13 13.78 -1.15
C THR A 174 -3.05 13.16 -2.20
N PHE A 175 -4.06 12.38 -1.80
CA PHE A 175 -5.06 11.85 -2.73
C PHE A 175 -5.96 12.93 -3.36
N LEU A 176 -6.07 14.12 -2.73
CA LEU A 176 -6.81 15.25 -3.28
C LEU A 176 -6.10 15.93 -4.47
N ASP A 177 -4.86 15.57 -4.75
CA ASP A 177 -4.18 15.98 -5.98
C ASP A 177 -4.61 15.16 -7.20
N LEU A 178 -5.16 13.95 -6.98
CA LEU A 178 -5.67 13.07 -8.03
C LEU A 178 -6.98 13.62 -8.64
N SER A 179 -7.36 13.06 -9.78
CA SER A 179 -8.65 13.33 -10.41
C SER A 179 -9.29 12.00 -10.81
N PRO A 180 -9.92 11.28 -9.87
CA PRO A 180 -10.53 10.00 -10.16
C PRO A 180 -11.77 10.15 -11.04
N ASP A 181 -11.93 9.28 -12.01
CA ASP A 181 -13.23 9.05 -12.66
C ASP A 181 -14.09 8.14 -11.78
N VAL A 182 -13.46 7.12 -11.20
CA VAL A 182 -14.05 6.19 -10.24
C VAL A 182 -13.28 6.28 -8.93
N ALA A 183 -13.92 6.71 -7.85
CA ALA A 183 -13.39 6.66 -6.50
C ALA A 183 -13.84 5.38 -5.81
N VAL A 184 -12.92 4.61 -5.24
CA VAL A 184 -13.23 3.44 -4.43
C VAL A 184 -12.84 3.72 -2.98
N ILE A 185 -13.81 3.68 -2.05
CA ILE A 185 -13.61 3.96 -0.63
C ILE A 185 -13.83 2.68 0.18
N LEU A 186 -12.76 2.13 0.73
CA LEU A 186 -12.78 0.82 1.40
C LEU A 186 -13.31 0.89 2.83
N ASN A 187 -12.82 1.85 3.59
CA ASN A 187 -13.16 2.08 5.00
C ASN A 187 -12.53 3.40 5.47
N ILE A 188 -13.05 3.95 6.56
CA ILE A 188 -12.49 5.15 7.21
C ILE A 188 -12.37 4.87 8.71
N ASP A 189 -11.15 4.74 9.19
CA ASP A 189 -10.83 4.50 10.59
C ASP A 189 -9.80 5.53 11.12
N GLU A 190 -9.64 5.62 12.42
CA GLU A 190 -8.70 6.56 13.05
C GLU A 190 -7.25 6.24 12.68
N ASP A 191 -6.71 6.98 11.72
CA ASP A 191 -5.28 6.98 11.37
C ASP A 191 -4.84 8.40 11.01
N HIS A 192 -3.53 8.64 11.06
CA HIS A 192 -2.91 9.92 10.70
C HIS A 192 -3.50 11.13 11.47
N LEU A 193 -3.91 10.93 12.73
CA LEU A 193 -4.47 12.00 13.57
C LEU A 193 -3.43 13.09 13.96
N ASP A 194 -2.14 12.81 13.77
CA ASP A 194 -1.08 13.82 13.80
C ASP A 194 -1.32 14.92 12.76
N TYR A 195 -1.84 14.56 11.59
CA TYR A 195 -2.22 15.50 10.51
C TYR A 195 -3.68 15.94 10.61
N PHE A 196 -4.64 15.02 10.59
CA PHE A 196 -6.07 15.33 10.52
C PHE A 196 -6.66 15.87 11.82
N LYS A 197 -6.03 15.63 12.98
CA LYS A 197 -6.43 16.03 14.32
C LYS A 197 -7.66 15.32 14.88
N THR A 198 -8.66 15.05 14.04
CA THR A 198 -9.91 14.37 14.42
C THR A 198 -10.38 13.44 13.32
N LEU A 199 -11.15 12.42 13.70
CA LEU A 199 -11.83 11.54 12.76
C LEU A 199 -12.78 12.32 11.81
N ASP A 200 -13.47 13.33 12.32
CA ASP A 200 -14.37 14.17 11.51
C ASP A 200 -13.63 14.92 10.39
N ASN A 201 -12.40 15.35 10.61
CA ASN A 201 -11.59 15.98 9.58
C ASN A 201 -11.14 14.96 8.53
N LEU A 202 -10.81 13.75 8.95
CA LEU A 202 -10.49 12.64 8.05
C LEU A 202 -11.71 12.30 7.17
N ILE A 203 -12.90 12.13 7.77
CA ILE A 203 -14.16 11.89 7.04
C ILE A 203 -14.42 13.00 6.02
N LYS A 204 -14.23 14.28 6.39
CA LYS A 204 -14.38 15.41 5.45
C LYS A 204 -13.38 15.34 4.29
N SER A 205 -12.17 14.84 4.52
CA SER A 205 -11.19 14.66 3.44
C SER A 205 -11.62 13.57 2.46
N PHE A 206 -12.12 12.43 2.96
CA PHE A 206 -12.70 11.37 2.12
C PHE A 206 -13.95 11.87 1.38
N HIS A 207 -14.81 12.67 2.01
CA HIS A 207 -15.94 13.31 1.34
C HIS A 207 -15.49 14.16 0.14
N LYS A 208 -14.41 14.96 0.30
CA LYS A 208 -13.84 15.74 -0.81
C LYS A 208 -13.37 14.83 -1.94
N PHE A 209 -12.64 13.75 -1.61
CA PHE A 209 -12.17 12.79 -2.60
C PHE A 209 -13.33 12.13 -3.36
N ALA A 210 -14.38 11.67 -2.66
CA ALA A 210 -15.60 11.14 -3.27
C ALA A 210 -16.29 12.18 -4.17
N SER A 211 -16.33 13.46 -3.75
CA SER A 211 -16.92 14.55 -4.52
C SER A 211 -16.18 14.80 -5.84
N MET A 212 -14.87 14.54 -5.90
CA MET A 212 -14.04 14.73 -7.09
C MET A 212 -14.29 13.69 -8.19
N ALA A 213 -14.80 12.51 -7.86
CA ALA A 213 -15.08 11.47 -8.85
C ALA A 213 -16.06 11.98 -9.92
N THR A 214 -15.75 11.70 -11.20
CA THR A 214 -16.53 12.22 -12.32
C THR A 214 -17.62 11.25 -12.79
N LYS A 215 -17.45 9.93 -12.57
CA LYS A 215 -18.35 8.88 -13.05
C LYS A 215 -19.04 8.13 -11.92
N ALA A 216 -18.27 7.58 -10.98
CA ALA A 216 -18.82 6.73 -9.91
C ALA A 216 -18.06 6.86 -8.59
N VAL A 217 -18.75 6.57 -7.49
CA VAL A 217 -18.15 6.23 -6.21
C VAL A 217 -18.60 4.83 -5.82
N ILE A 218 -17.61 3.95 -5.61
CA ILE A 218 -17.79 2.58 -5.12
C ILE A 218 -17.34 2.58 -3.66
N TYR A 219 -18.22 2.24 -2.74
CA TYR A 219 -17.92 2.43 -1.33
C TYR A 219 -18.49 1.33 -0.44
N ASN A 220 -17.85 1.11 0.70
CA ASN A 220 -18.30 0.15 1.70
C ASN A 220 -19.57 0.64 2.39
N GLY A 221 -20.70 -0.03 2.11
CA GLY A 221 -22.00 0.31 2.67
C GLY A 221 -22.19 -0.15 4.12
N ASP A 222 -21.28 -0.99 4.65
CA ASP A 222 -21.32 -1.43 6.04
C ASP A 222 -20.48 -0.56 6.97
N ASP A 223 -19.61 0.32 6.42
CA ASP A 223 -18.74 1.18 7.21
C ASP A 223 -19.42 2.51 7.54
N ALA A 224 -19.71 2.73 8.82
CA ALA A 224 -20.46 3.90 9.28
C ALA A 224 -19.76 5.24 8.98
N ASN A 225 -18.44 5.29 8.97
CA ASN A 225 -17.70 6.52 8.66
C ASN A 225 -17.65 6.77 7.16
N THR A 226 -17.58 5.72 6.35
CA THR A 226 -17.73 5.82 4.90
C THR A 226 -19.12 6.34 4.54
N LEU A 227 -20.18 5.84 5.16
CA LEU A 227 -21.53 6.36 4.95
C LEU A 227 -21.65 7.85 5.28
N LYS A 228 -21.03 8.32 6.38
CA LYS A 228 -20.97 9.76 6.68
C LYS A 228 -20.20 10.54 5.61
N ALA A 229 -19.11 10.00 5.09
CA ALA A 229 -18.36 10.64 4.01
C ALA A 229 -19.17 10.72 2.71
N MET A 230 -20.14 9.84 2.51
CA MET A 230 -21.00 9.82 1.31
C MET A 230 -22.23 10.73 1.41
N GLU A 231 -22.52 11.32 2.58
CA GLU A 231 -23.68 12.21 2.75
C GLU A 231 -23.65 13.38 1.78
N GLY A 232 -24.75 13.57 1.02
CA GLY A 232 -24.88 14.66 0.05
C GLY A 232 -24.15 14.47 -1.27
N ILE A 233 -23.40 13.38 -1.48
CA ILE A 233 -22.79 13.06 -2.78
C ILE A 233 -23.91 12.70 -3.77
N SER A 234 -23.88 13.31 -4.97
CA SER A 234 -24.88 13.10 -6.01
C SER A 234 -24.33 13.40 -7.40
N GLY A 235 -25.13 13.18 -8.46
CA GLY A 235 -24.75 13.48 -9.84
C GLY A 235 -23.77 12.49 -10.48
N LYS A 236 -23.57 11.33 -9.87
CA LYS A 236 -22.73 10.22 -10.33
C LYS A 236 -23.28 8.89 -9.83
N ASP A 237 -22.78 7.78 -10.35
CA ASP A 237 -23.19 6.46 -9.90
C ASP A 237 -22.67 6.21 -8.47
N LEU A 238 -23.56 5.78 -7.59
CA LEU A 238 -23.23 5.39 -6.21
C LEU A 238 -23.44 3.90 -6.10
N ILE A 239 -22.36 3.15 -5.87
CA ILE A 239 -22.33 1.69 -5.88
C ILE A 239 -21.79 1.22 -4.54
N THR A 240 -22.54 0.38 -3.84
CA THR A 240 -22.14 -0.16 -2.56
C THR A 240 -21.53 -1.56 -2.68
N PHE A 241 -20.56 -1.84 -1.83
CA PHE A 241 -20.12 -3.20 -1.54
C PHE A 241 -20.05 -3.39 -0.03
N GLY A 242 -20.23 -4.62 0.43
CA GLY A 242 -20.20 -4.95 1.85
C GLY A 242 -20.50 -6.41 2.11
N MET A 243 -20.56 -6.78 3.38
CA MET A 243 -20.95 -8.14 3.80
C MET A 243 -22.46 -8.33 3.83
N ALA A 244 -23.20 -7.23 4.05
CA ALA A 244 -24.64 -7.24 4.12
C ALA A 244 -25.27 -7.29 2.72
N GLU A 245 -26.35 -8.07 2.55
CA GLU A 245 -27.06 -8.28 1.27
C GLU A 245 -27.82 -7.06 0.73
N GLU A 246 -27.92 -6.00 1.55
CA GLU A 246 -28.46 -4.69 1.13
C GLU A 246 -27.49 -3.92 0.23
N ASN A 247 -26.23 -4.33 0.16
CA ASN A 247 -25.25 -3.72 -0.73
C ASN A 247 -25.47 -4.16 -2.19
N ASP A 248 -25.02 -3.36 -3.15
CA ASP A 248 -25.06 -3.75 -4.57
C ASP A 248 -24.19 -4.99 -4.82
N TYR A 249 -23.00 -5.06 -4.23
CA TYR A 249 -22.09 -6.21 -4.27
C TYR A 249 -21.90 -6.78 -2.87
N TYR A 250 -22.22 -8.04 -2.69
CA TYR A 250 -22.10 -8.73 -1.40
C TYR A 250 -21.74 -10.22 -1.59
N PRO A 251 -21.23 -10.89 -0.55
CA PRO A 251 -20.89 -12.30 -0.64
C PRO A 251 -22.01 -13.17 -0.08
N GLU A 252 -22.24 -14.31 -0.70
CA GLU A 252 -22.99 -15.44 -0.10
C GLU A 252 -22.08 -16.65 0.06
N ASN A 253 -22.53 -17.63 0.86
CA ASN A 253 -21.85 -18.91 1.04
C ASN A 253 -20.36 -18.79 1.42
N ILE A 254 -20.00 -17.79 2.25
CA ILE A 254 -18.63 -17.63 2.71
C ILE A 254 -18.23 -18.85 3.51
N ALA A 255 -17.17 -19.54 3.09
CA ALA A 255 -16.64 -20.70 3.76
C ALA A 255 -15.11 -20.66 3.85
N PRO A 256 -14.51 -21.09 4.99
CA PRO A 256 -13.07 -21.31 5.06
C PRO A 256 -12.70 -22.56 4.24
N VAL A 257 -11.70 -22.45 3.37
CA VAL A 257 -11.17 -23.58 2.60
C VAL A 257 -10.06 -24.28 3.37
N HIS A 258 -9.15 -23.48 3.92
CA HIS A 258 -8.03 -23.94 4.74
C HIS A 258 -7.56 -22.79 5.64
N GLY A 259 -7.70 -22.96 6.97
CA GLY A 259 -7.38 -21.89 7.91
C GLY A 259 -8.14 -20.61 7.57
N ALA A 260 -7.43 -19.50 7.46
CA ALA A 260 -7.98 -18.17 7.19
C ALA A 260 -8.19 -17.87 5.69
N TYR A 261 -8.10 -18.85 4.78
CA TYR A 261 -8.42 -18.66 3.36
C TYR A 261 -9.90 -18.93 3.11
N TYR A 262 -10.55 -18.04 2.36
CA TYR A 262 -11.98 -18.07 2.15
C TYR A 262 -12.35 -18.26 0.68
N GLU A 263 -13.47 -18.97 0.45
CA GLU A 263 -14.21 -18.96 -0.80
C GLU A 263 -15.61 -18.40 -0.55
N PHE A 264 -16.20 -17.81 -1.58
CA PHE A 264 -17.53 -17.23 -1.50
C PHE A 264 -18.16 -17.06 -2.89
N ASP A 265 -19.49 -16.93 -2.90
CA ASP A 265 -20.24 -16.57 -4.08
C ASP A 265 -20.39 -15.03 -4.12
N ALA A 266 -19.87 -14.39 -5.15
CA ALA A 266 -20.04 -12.97 -5.35
C ALA A 266 -21.43 -12.70 -5.97
N MET A 267 -22.20 -11.86 -5.29
CA MET A 267 -23.55 -11.46 -5.71
C MET A 267 -23.57 -10.00 -6.17
N HIS A 268 -24.44 -9.68 -7.12
CA HIS A 268 -24.73 -8.31 -7.52
C HIS A 268 -26.24 -8.11 -7.64
N LYS A 269 -26.81 -7.29 -6.74
CA LYS A 269 -28.25 -6.96 -6.72
C LYS A 269 -29.16 -8.19 -6.74
N GLY A 270 -28.78 -9.22 -5.97
CA GLY A 270 -29.54 -10.47 -5.88
C GLY A 270 -29.22 -11.50 -6.98
N GLU A 271 -28.33 -11.18 -7.93
CA GLU A 271 -27.93 -12.11 -8.96
C GLU A 271 -26.53 -12.69 -8.68
N PHE A 272 -26.38 -14.00 -8.84
CA PHE A 272 -25.08 -14.68 -8.74
C PHE A 272 -24.19 -14.26 -9.91
N LEU A 273 -22.96 -13.82 -9.60
CA LEU A 273 -21.95 -13.45 -10.61
C LEU A 273 -20.96 -14.58 -10.84
N CYS A 274 -20.24 -14.96 -9.81
CA CYS A 274 -19.21 -16.00 -9.89
C CYS A 274 -18.81 -16.50 -8.50
N HIS A 275 -18.27 -17.72 -8.45
CA HIS A 275 -17.66 -18.28 -7.26
C HIS A 275 -16.16 -17.92 -7.21
N ILE A 276 -15.68 -17.38 -6.10
CA ILE A 276 -14.32 -16.86 -5.92
C ILE A 276 -13.60 -17.67 -4.82
N LYS A 277 -12.34 -18.04 -5.09
CA LYS A 277 -11.43 -18.68 -4.14
C LYS A 277 -10.22 -17.79 -3.89
N LEU A 278 -10.16 -17.18 -2.72
CA LEU A 278 -9.04 -16.30 -2.38
C LEU A 278 -7.79 -17.12 -2.00
N ARG A 279 -6.63 -16.67 -2.49
CA ARG A 279 -5.31 -17.21 -2.10
C ARG A 279 -4.58 -16.26 -1.14
N VAL A 280 -5.29 -15.31 -0.57
CA VAL A 280 -4.80 -14.41 0.49
C VAL A 280 -5.67 -14.61 1.72
N PRO A 281 -5.07 -14.69 2.93
CA PRO A 281 -5.82 -15.02 4.13
C PRO A 281 -6.56 -13.82 4.69
N GLY A 282 -7.57 -14.10 5.50
CA GLY A 282 -8.33 -13.13 6.27
C GLY A 282 -9.66 -12.73 5.62
N LEU A 283 -10.70 -12.70 6.44
CA LEU A 283 -12.06 -12.36 6.01
C LEU A 283 -12.16 -10.96 5.39
N HIS A 284 -11.33 -10.01 5.85
CA HIS A 284 -11.24 -8.67 5.28
C HIS A 284 -10.89 -8.66 3.77
N ASN A 285 -10.23 -9.71 3.28
CA ASN A 285 -9.91 -9.83 1.85
C ASN A 285 -11.13 -10.21 1.00
N VAL A 286 -12.22 -10.71 1.59
CA VAL A 286 -13.51 -10.83 0.90
C VAL A 286 -14.04 -9.43 0.53
N LEU A 287 -14.00 -8.47 1.46
CA LEU A 287 -14.38 -7.08 1.19
C LEU A 287 -13.46 -6.42 0.15
N ASN A 288 -12.14 -6.62 0.27
CA ASN A 288 -11.17 -6.12 -0.72
C ASN A 288 -11.44 -6.68 -2.12
N ALA A 289 -11.80 -7.97 -2.21
CA ALA A 289 -12.12 -8.64 -3.47
C ALA A 289 -13.44 -8.12 -4.08
N LEU A 290 -14.48 -7.89 -3.26
CA LEU A 290 -15.75 -7.30 -3.71
C LEU A 290 -15.55 -5.88 -4.25
N ALA A 291 -14.77 -5.04 -3.56
CA ALA A 291 -14.42 -3.70 -4.02
C ALA A 291 -13.67 -3.73 -5.37
N ALA A 292 -12.68 -4.63 -5.48
CA ALA A 292 -11.91 -4.81 -6.71
C ALA A 292 -12.77 -5.33 -7.87
N LEU A 293 -13.66 -6.27 -7.59
CA LEU A 293 -14.64 -6.82 -8.55
C LEU A 293 -15.57 -5.70 -9.04
N ALA A 294 -16.20 -4.96 -8.12
CA ALA A 294 -17.11 -3.86 -8.47
C ALA A 294 -16.40 -2.80 -9.34
N ALA A 295 -15.19 -2.37 -8.98
CA ALA A 295 -14.41 -1.40 -9.73
C ALA A 295 -14.02 -1.91 -11.13
N SER A 296 -13.66 -3.19 -11.24
CA SER A 296 -13.27 -3.81 -12.49
C SER A 296 -14.44 -4.02 -13.42
N MET A 297 -15.59 -4.49 -12.91
CA MET A 297 -16.82 -4.63 -13.70
C MET A 297 -17.34 -3.28 -14.19
N TYR A 298 -17.33 -2.25 -13.34
CA TYR A 298 -17.68 -0.89 -13.77
C TYR A 298 -16.77 -0.39 -14.90
N SER A 299 -15.53 -0.86 -14.95
CA SER A 299 -14.54 -0.51 -15.98
C SER A 299 -14.55 -1.46 -17.19
N GLY A 300 -15.51 -2.40 -17.27
CA GLY A 300 -15.74 -3.26 -18.43
C GLY A 300 -15.18 -4.67 -18.33
N ALA A 301 -14.72 -5.14 -17.17
CA ALA A 301 -14.42 -6.55 -16.95
C ALA A 301 -15.72 -7.36 -16.82
N ASP A 302 -15.70 -8.61 -17.30
CA ASP A 302 -16.77 -9.56 -17.07
C ASP A 302 -16.55 -10.38 -15.77
N ALA A 303 -17.59 -11.06 -15.31
CA ALA A 303 -17.55 -11.85 -14.08
C ALA A 303 -16.53 -13.00 -14.14
N GLU A 304 -16.31 -13.60 -15.33
CA GLU A 304 -15.34 -14.67 -15.53
C GLU A 304 -13.90 -14.15 -15.34
N SER A 305 -13.58 -13.02 -15.95
CA SER A 305 -12.28 -12.36 -15.78
C SER A 305 -12.06 -11.89 -14.32
N CYS A 306 -13.11 -11.47 -13.62
CA CYS A 306 -13.05 -11.12 -12.21
C CYS A 306 -12.70 -12.34 -11.36
N ARG A 307 -13.38 -13.47 -11.56
CA ARG A 307 -13.09 -14.74 -10.91
C ARG A 307 -11.64 -15.15 -11.16
N ASP A 308 -11.25 -15.26 -12.43
CA ASP A 308 -9.93 -15.76 -12.81
C ASP A 308 -8.80 -14.87 -12.31
N GLY A 309 -9.02 -13.54 -12.30
CA GLY A 309 -8.08 -12.57 -11.76
C GLY A 309 -7.91 -12.70 -10.25
N LEU A 310 -9.00 -12.87 -9.50
CA LEU A 310 -8.97 -13.05 -8.06
C LEU A 310 -8.43 -14.42 -7.64
N ASP A 311 -8.80 -15.49 -8.35
CA ASP A 311 -8.28 -16.83 -8.09
C ASP A 311 -6.76 -16.94 -8.38
N ALA A 312 -6.24 -16.14 -9.30
CA ALA A 312 -4.82 -16.05 -9.58
C ALA A 312 -4.05 -15.10 -8.65
N PHE A 313 -4.75 -14.28 -7.87
CA PHE A 313 -4.12 -13.30 -6.99
C PHE A 313 -3.49 -13.97 -5.77
N SER A 314 -2.17 -13.93 -5.67
CA SER A 314 -1.39 -14.55 -4.58
C SER A 314 -0.88 -13.56 -3.53
N GLY A 315 -1.42 -12.34 -3.52
CA GLY A 315 -0.99 -11.27 -2.61
C GLY A 315 -0.12 -10.21 -3.27
N ALA A 316 0.18 -9.17 -2.52
CA ALA A 316 1.18 -8.16 -2.84
C ALA A 316 2.41 -8.36 -1.94
N HIS A 317 3.56 -7.90 -2.39
CA HIS A 317 4.79 -7.96 -1.58
C HIS A 317 4.58 -7.32 -0.21
N ARG A 318 5.02 -8.01 0.82
CA ARG A 318 4.83 -7.63 2.22
C ARG A 318 3.35 -7.47 2.64
N ARG A 319 2.42 -8.25 2.10
CA ARG A 319 1.02 -8.35 2.50
C ARG A 319 0.68 -9.81 2.74
N PHE A 320 0.94 -10.30 3.94
CA PHE A 320 0.94 -11.71 4.32
C PHE A 320 1.72 -12.57 3.32
N GLU A 321 2.90 -12.11 2.94
CA GLU A 321 3.72 -12.72 1.89
C GLU A 321 4.41 -13.97 2.41
N LEU A 322 4.10 -15.11 1.84
CA LEU A 322 4.79 -16.37 2.15
C LEU A 322 6.22 -16.34 1.59
N LEU A 323 7.19 -16.32 2.47
CA LEU A 323 8.63 -16.36 2.11
C LEU A 323 9.14 -17.79 1.92
N GLY A 324 8.44 -18.77 2.46
CA GLY A 324 8.75 -20.19 2.32
C GLY A 324 8.70 -20.98 3.64
N LYS A 325 8.99 -22.29 3.53
CA LYS A 325 9.09 -23.19 4.69
C LYS A 325 10.50 -23.77 4.76
N TYR A 326 11.17 -23.61 5.91
CA TYR A 326 12.56 -24.02 6.13
C TYR A 326 12.65 -24.78 7.45
N LYS A 327 13.20 -26.00 7.43
CA LYS A 327 13.27 -26.93 8.59
C LYS A 327 11.95 -27.05 9.36
N GLY A 328 10.83 -27.07 8.62
CA GLY A 328 9.50 -27.19 9.22
C GLY A 328 8.85 -25.88 9.65
N VAL A 329 9.59 -24.79 9.78
CA VAL A 329 9.10 -23.46 10.14
C VAL A 329 8.66 -22.70 8.90
N THR A 330 7.45 -22.14 8.92
CA THR A 330 6.89 -21.30 7.85
C THR A 330 7.21 -19.83 8.13
N PHE A 331 7.69 -19.10 7.13
CA PHE A 331 8.03 -17.67 7.23
C PHE A 331 7.09 -16.83 6.38
N VAL A 332 6.53 -15.79 7.00
CA VAL A 332 5.63 -14.82 6.35
C VAL A 332 6.10 -13.41 6.70
N ASP A 333 5.99 -12.46 5.75
CA ASP A 333 6.24 -11.04 5.99
C ASP A 333 4.99 -10.20 5.74
N ASP A 334 4.73 -9.25 6.63
CA ASP A 334 3.61 -8.33 6.49
C ASP A 334 4.01 -6.89 6.85
N TYR A 335 3.49 -5.96 6.10
CA TYR A 335 3.74 -4.53 6.26
C TYR A 335 2.98 -3.89 7.42
N ALA A 336 2.08 -4.64 8.08
CA ALA A 336 1.25 -4.17 9.18
C ALA A 336 2.09 -3.48 10.26
N HIS A 337 1.72 -2.27 10.61
CA HIS A 337 2.47 -1.41 11.52
C HIS A 337 1.58 -0.51 12.39
N HIS A 338 0.27 -0.60 12.23
CA HIS A 338 -0.74 -0.01 13.10
C HIS A 338 -1.43 -1.13 13.91
N PRO A 339 -1.85 -0.92 15.18
CA PRO A 339 -2.48 -1.95 15.98
C PRO A 339 -3.66 -2.65 15.30
N ALA A 340 -4.51 -1.91 14.58
CA ALA A 340 -5.64 -2.48 13.85
C ALA A 340 -5.18 -3.41 12.71
N GLU A 341 -4.14 -3.04 11.95
CA GLU A 341 -3.56 -3.88 10.89
C GLU A 341 -2.91 -5.13 11.49
N LEU A 342 -2.10 -4.94 12.55
CA LEU A 342 -1.46 -6.06 13.27
C LEU A 342 -2.49 -7.06 13.76
N LYS A 343 -3.61 -6.57 14.33
CA LYS A 343 -4.68 -7.43 14.82
C LYS A 343 -5.23 -8.31 13.71
N VAL A 344 -5.58 -7.74 12.58
CA VAL A 344 -6.15 -8.47 11.43
C VAL A 344 -5.17 -9.53 10.91
N THR A 345 -3.88 -9.18 10.80
CA THR A 345 -2.83 -10.09 10.32
C THR A 345 -2.56 -11.22 11.32
N ILE A 346 -2.48 -10.88 12.61
CA ILE A 346 -2.24 -11.86 13.69
C ILE A 346 -3.47 -12.80 13.84
N ASP A 347 -4.69 -12.27 13.86
CA ASP A 347 -5.90 -13.08 13.94
C ASP A 347 -5.93 -14.11 12.78
N ALA A 348 -5.68 -13.68 11.56
CA ALA A 348 -5.60 -14.58 10.40
C ALA A 348 -4.52 -15.66 10.58
N ALA A 349 -3.34 -15.30 11.12
CA ALA A 349 -2.28 -16.26 11.41
C ALA A 349 -2.68 -17.29 12.47
N MET A 350 -3.35 -16.85 13.55
CA MET A 350 -3.83 -17.72 14.61
C MET A 350 -4.90 -18.72 14.13
N GLU A 351 -5.72 -18.34 13.15
CA GLU A 351 -6.73 -19.23 12.54
C GLU A 351 -6.15 -20.31 11.63
N MET A 352 -4.87 -20.21 11.23
CA MET A 352 -4.24 -21.15 10.30
C MET A 352 -3.87 -22.50 10.89
N GLY A 353 -3.95 -22.67 12.22
CA GLY A 353 -3.69 -23.93 12.90
C GLY A 353 -2.22 -24.36 12.92
N TYR A 354 -1.28 -23.42 12.93
CA TYR A 354 0.13 -23.69 13.18
C TYR A 354 0.34 -24.17 14.62
N HIS A 355 1.47 -24.84 14.88
CA HIS A 355 1.84 -25.29 16.23
C HIS A 355 2.00 -24.11 17.19
N SER A 356 2.72 -23.07 16.76
CA SER A 356 2.83 -21.77 17.45
C SER A 356 2.97 -20.65 16.44
N VAL A 357 2.50 -19.45 16.79
CA VAL A 357 2.63 -18.22 15.99
C VAL A 357 3.60 -17.26 16.68
N TRP A 358 4.65 -16.88 15.96
CA TRP A 358 5.68 -15.93 16.37
C TRP A 358 5.46 -14.59 15.70
N ALA A 359 5.12 -13.55 16.45
CA ALA A 359 5.14 -12.17 15.95
C ALA A 359 6.53 -11.56 16.17
N VAL A 360 7.21 -11.26 15.06
CA VAL A 360 8.52 -10.59 15.04
C VAL A 360 8.32 -9.16 14.58
N PHE A 361 8.23 -8.21 15.51
CA PHE A 361 7.73 -6.87 15.25
C PHE A 361 8.80 -5.78 15.37
N GLN A 362 8.80 -4.85 14.41
CA GLN A 362 9.55 -3.59 14.49
C GLN A 362 8.59 -2.41 14.65
N PRO A 363 8.55 -1.73 15.82
CA PRO A 363 7.77 -0.51 15.95
C PRO A 363 8.28 0.58 14.99
N PHE A 364 7.34 1.36 14.43
CA PHE A 364 7.67 2.39 13.46
C PHE A 364 7.17 3.76 13.94
N THR A 365 8.09 4.72 14.00
CA THR A 365 8.04 6.06 14.57
C THR A 365 7.85 6.11 16.09
N TYR A 366 8.53 7.06 16.71
CA TYR A 366 8.44 7.26 18.17
C TYR A 366 7.07 7.78 18.59
N SER A 367 6.50 8.71 17.83
CA SER A 367 5.19 9.30 18.10
C SER A 367 4.10 8.24 18.12
N ARG A 368 4.00 7.39 17.08
CA ARG A 368 3.00 6.32 17.00
C ARG A 368 3.17 5.32 18.12
N THR A 369 4.41 4.87 18.37
CA THR A 369 4.68 3.91 19.44
C THR A 369 4.27 4.45 20.80
N TYR A 370 4.52 5.75 21.07
CA TYR A 370 4.10 6.40 22.30
C TYR A 370 2.58 6.50 22.43
N MET A 371 1.90 6.99 21.40
CA MET A 371 0.46 7.25 21.41
C MET A 371 -0.38 5.98 21.50
N LEU A 372 0.07 4.89 20.85
CA LEU A 372 -0.67 3.63 20.74
C LEU A 372 -0.04 2.50 21.56
N MET A 373 0.76 2.82 22.57
CA MET A 373 1.53 1.85 23.37
C MET A 373 0.66 0.73 23.94
N ASP A 374 -0.50 1.06 24.50
CA ASP A 374 -1.40 0.09 25.12
C ASP A 374 -2.12 -0.78 24.08
N ASP A 375 -2.48 -0.20 22.93
CA ASP A 375 -3.09 -0.94 21.82
C ASP A 375 -2.08 -1.91 21.19
N PHE A 376 -0.83 -1.49 21.00
CA PHE A 376 0.25 -2.40 20.58
C PHE A 376 0.44 -3.54 21.58
N ALA A 377 0.51 -3.24 22.88
CA ALA A 377 0.68 -4.26 23.90
C ALA A 377 -0.46 -5.29 23.89
N LYS A 378 -1.70 -4.83 23.73
CA LYS A 378 -2.90 -5.70 23.65
C LYS A 378 -2.82 -6.63 22.45
N VAL A 379 -2.51 -6.11 21.28
CA VAL A 379 -2.50 -6.90 20.02
C VAL A 379 -1.32 -7.86 19.97
N LEU A 380 -0.13 -7.41 20.39
CA LEU A 380 1.08 -8.23 20.41
C LEU A 380 1.10 -9.27 21.54
N SER A 381 0.10 -9.28 22.41
CA SER A 381 -0.13 -10.35 23.40
C SER A 381 -1.01 -11.49 22.86
N ILE A 382 -1.51 -11.40 21.61
CA ILE A 382 -2.36 -12.47 21.01
C ILE A 382 -1.52 -13.66 20.53
N PRO A 383 -0.39 -13.47 19.79
CA PRO A 383 0.42 -14.59 19.33
C PRO A 383 1.11 -15.31 20.49
N ASP A 384 1.52 -16.57 20.26
CA ASP A 384 2.17 -17.39 21.27
C ASP A 384 3.52 -16.82 21.70
N HIS A 385 4.22 -16.19 20.76
CA HIS A 385 5.53 -15.56 21.00
C HIS A 385 5.59 -14.17 20.37
N CYS A 386 6.12 -13.21 21.15
CA CYS A 386 6.36 -11.85 20.66
C CYS A 386 7.86 -11.52 20.79
N VAL A 387 8.50 -11.26 19.67
CA VAL A 387 9.91 -10.82 19.57
C VAL A 387 9.94 -9.45 18.92
N MET A 388 10.65 -8.50 19.51
CA MET A 388 10.73 -7.15 19.00
C MET A 388 12.15 -6.70 18.74
N THR A 389 12.30 -5.67 17.90
CA THR A 389 13.56 -4.97 17.73
C THR A 389 13.37 -3.48 18.01
N GLU A 390 14.45 -2.69 17.95
CA GLU A 390 14.43 -1.25 18.21
C GLU A 390 13.43 -0.50 17.31
N ILE A 391 12.86 0.57 17.87
CA ILE A 391 11.93 1.46 17.13
C ILE A 391 12.67 2.07 15.95
N MET A 392 12.11 1.92 14.75
CA MET A 392 12.58 2.64 13.58
C MET A 392 12.01 4.05 13.58
N GLY A 393 12.80 5.03 14.02
CA GLY A 393 12.35 6.43 14.15
C GLY A 393 12.03 7.12 12.83
N SER A 394 12.50 6.59 11.69
CA SER A 394 12.35 7.22 10.36
C SER A 394 12.93 8.65 10.36
N ARG A 395 12.07 9.66 10.29
CA ARG A 395 12.47 11.09 10.30
C ARG A 395 12.30 11.75 11.67
N GLU A 396 11.81 11.01 12.66
CA GLU A 396 11.57 11.54 13.99
C GLU A 396 12.82 11.45 14.87
N VAL A 397 13.00 12.45 15.69
CA VAL A 397 13.89 12.39 16.85
C VAL A 397 13.08 11.95 18.06
N ASN A 398 13.60 11.07 18.89
CA ASN A 398 12.90 10.56 20.07
C ASN A 398 12.73 11.63 21.15
N THR A 399 11.74 12.50 20.96
CA THR A 399 11.36 13.53 21.96
C THR A 399 10.37 13.01 22.99
N TYR A 400 9.80 11.82 22.76
CA TYR A 400 8.83 11.17 23.67
C TYR A 400 9.50 10.32 24.74
N ASN A 401 10.82 10.10 24.68
CA ASN A 401 11.56 9.16 25.53
C ASN A 401 10.91 7.76 25.55
N VAL A 402 10.47 7.30 24.38
CA VAL A 402 9.85 6.00 24.18
C VAL A 402 10.86 5.01 23.63
N TYR A 403 10.85 3.78 24.15
CA TYR A 403 11.78 2.70 23.78
C TYR A 403 11.05 1.37 23.67
N THR A 404 11.54 0.46 22.84
CA THR A 404 10.97 -0.89 22.67
C THR A 404 10.88 -1.65 24.00
N SER A 405 11.83 -1.44 24.90
CA SER A 405 11.82 -2.05 26.25
C SER A 405 10.57 -1.69 27.06
N GLN A 406 10.00 -0.50 26.88
CA GLN A 406 8.78 -0.08 27.57
C GLN A 406 7.55 -0.81 26.99
N LEU A 407 7.50 -1.04 25.70
CA LEU A 407 6.45 -1.85 25.07
C LEU A 407 6.59 -3.32 25.51
N ALA A 408 7.80 -3.88 25.47
CA ALA A 408 8.08 -5.24 25.91
C ALA A 408 7.65 -5.49 27.37
N ALA A 409 7.87 -4.52 28.27
CA ALA A 409 7.47 -4.64 29.65
C ALA A 409 5.94 -4.76 29.85
N LYS A 410 5.13 -4.37 28.85
CA LYS A 410 3.67 -4.51 28.88
C LYS A 410 3.16 -5.82 28.28
N ILE A 411 4.02 -6.60 27.63
CA ILE A 411 3.65 -7.85 26.94
C ILE A 411 4.30 -9.02 27.67
N PRO A 412 3.56 -9.84 28.44
CA PRO A 412 4.12 -10.95 29.17
C PRO A 412 4.84 -11.95 28.25
N GLY A 413 6.06 -12.33 28.62
CA GLY A 413 6.84 -13.32 27.86
C GLY A 413 7.51 -12.77 26.59
N SER A 414 7.29 -11.52 26.21
CA SER A 414 7.97 -10.93 25.07
C SER A 414 9.46 -10.69 25.34
N VAL A 415 10.23 -10.70 24.25
CA VAL A 415 11.65 -10.37 24.26
C VAL A 415 11.93 -9.30 23.21
N TRP A 416 13.02 -8.55 23.38
CA TRP A 416 13.45 -7.58 22.39
C TRP A 416 14.98 -7.54 22.28
N PHE A 417 15.46 -7.14 21.11
CA PHE A 417 16.89 -7.13 20.77
C PHE A 417 17.24 -5.86 19.99
N ASN A 418 18.53 -5.49 20.01
CA ASN A 418 19.00 -4.29 19.33
C ASN A 418 19.18 -4.48 17.81
N THR A 419 19.48 -5.69 17.38
CA THR A 419 19.82 -5.99 15.98
C THR A 419 18.94 -7.08 15.38
N PHE A 420 18.83 -7.10 14.05
CA PHE A 420 18.10 -8.16 13.33
C PHE A 420 18.80 -9.51 13.44
N GLU A 421 20.12 -9.53 13.58
CA GLU A 421 20.91 -10.73 13.81
C GLU A 421 20.56 -11.39 15.13
N GLU A 422 20.47 -10.62 16.23
CA GLU A 422 20.08 -11.14 17.54
C GLU A 422 18.63 -11.66 17.55
N VAL A 423 17.71 -10.95 16.88
CA VAL A 423 16.32 -11.40 16.65
C VAL A 423 16.33 -12.74 15.92
N ALA A 424 17.09 -12.83 14.83
CA ALA A 424 17.15 -14.04 14.00
C ALA A 424 17.76 -15.22 14.77
N ASP A 425 18.83 -15.00 15.53
CA ASP A 425 19.47 -16.04 16.36
C ASP A 425 18.50 -16.58 17.41
N TYR A 426 17.75 -15.70 18.06
CA TYR A 426 16.76 -16.10 19.05
C TYR A 426 15.63 -16.92 18.46
N VAL A 427 15.02 -16.46 17.34
CA VAL A 427 13.91 -17.17 16.69
C VAL A 427 14.37 -18.50 16.13
N VAL A 428 15.48 -18.55 15.39
CA VAL A 428 16.02 -19.81 14.80
C VAL A 428 16.34 -20.86 15.87
N LYS A 429 16.78 -20.41 17.05
CA LYS A 429 17.11 -21.33 18.18
C LYS A 429 15.88 -21.92 18.84
N ASN A 430 14.75 -21.19 18.87
CA ASN A 430 13.59 -21.53 19.70
C ASN A 430 12.35 -21.93 18.90
N ALA A 431 12.26 -21.60 17.61
CA ALA A 431 11.14 -22.02 16.75
C ALA A 431 11.24 -23.51 16.40
N GLU A 432 10.12 -24.18 16.37
CA GLU A 432 9.99 -25.63 16.17
C GLU A 432 9.29 -25.98 14.85
N ASP A 433 9.35 -27.25 14.45
CA ASP A 433 8.60 -27.75 13.29
C ASP A 433 7.11 -27.54 13.46
N GLY A 434 6.46 -26.95 12.48
CA GLY A 434 5.05 -26.60 12.50
C GLY A 434 4.76 -25.16 12.94
N ASP A 435 5.77 -24.38 13.34
CA ASP A 435 5.59 -22.98 13.71
C ASP A 435 5.45 -22.05 12.49
N LEU A 436 4.75 -20.94 12.72
CA LEU A 436 4.69 -19.79 11.83
C LEU A 436 5.50 -18.63 12.43
N VAL A 437 6.46 -18.11 11.69
CA VAL A 437 7.19 -16.87 12.00
C VAL A 437 6.69 -15.75 11.09
N LEU A 438 6.07 -14.75 11.70
CA LEU A 438 5.46 -13.62 11.03
C LEU A 438 6.25 -12.35 11.33
N THR A 439 7.01 -11.81 10.34
CA THR A 439 7.66 -10.50 10.48
C THR A 439 6.66 -9.40 10.19
N LEU A 440 6.60 -8.40 11.08
CA LEU A 440 5.57 -7.35 11.11
C LEU A 440 6.21 -5.96 11.19
N GLY A 441 5.84 -5.07 10.28
CA GLY A 441 6.28 -3.68 10.32
C GLY A 441 6.58 -3.08 8.95
N CYS A 442 6.37 -1.77 8.79
CA CYS A 442 6.65 -1.04 7.55
C CYS A 442 8.12 -0.65 7.37
N GLY A 443 8.95 -0.91 8.39
CA GLY A 443 10.39 -0.70 8.35
C GLY A 443 11.16 -1.86 7.73
N ASP A 444 12.35 -2.10 8.25
CA ASP A 444 13.34 -3.05 7.70
C ASP A 444 13.24 -4.47 8.29
N ILE A 445 12.24 -4.77 9.09
CA ILE A 445 12.11 -6.06 9.80
C ILE A 445 12.11 -7.29 8.88
N TYR A 446 11.66 -7.14 7.62
CA TYR A 446 11.75 -8.20 6.62
C TYR A 446 13.18 -8.74 6.43
N LYS A 447 14.21 -7.92 6.72
CA LYS A 447 15.62 -8.34 6.69
C LYS A 447 15.90 -9.43 7.73
N ALA A 448 15.26 -9.35 8.91
CA ALA A 448 15.36 -10.39 9.92
C ALA A 448 14.82 -11.74 9.41
N ALA A 449 13.69 -11.74 8.65
CA ALA A 449 13.18 -12.96 8.03
C ALA A 449 14.21 -13.58 7.06
N HIS A 450 14.85 -12.77 6.21
CA HIS A 450 15.88 -13.27 5.30
C HIS A 450 17.09 -13.83 6.03
N ILE A 451 17.55 -13.17 7.12
CA ILE A 451 18.65 -13.68 7.96
C ILE A 451 18.27 -15.04 8.59
N MET A 452 17.05 -15.18 9.14
CA MET A 452 16.55 -16.44 9.69
C MET A 452 16.54 -17.54 8.64
N ILE A 453 15.99 -17.26 7.46
CA ILE A 453 15.91 -18.19 6.34
C ILE A 453 17.31 -18.64 5.90
N ASP A 454 18.26 -17.72 5.76
CA ASP A 454 19.63 -18.05 5.36
C ASP A 454 20.37 -18.91 6.40
N LYS A 455 20.08 -18.72 7.69
CA LYS A 455 20.61 -19.59 8.77
C LYS A 455 19.98 -21.00 8.77
N LEU A 456 18.80 -21.17 8.19
CA LEU A 456 18.09 -22.46 8.15
C LEU A 456 18.31 -23.23 6.85
N LYS A 457 18.81 -22.60 5.78
CA LYS A 457 19.24 -23.26 4.54
C LYS A 457 20.49 -24.10 4.78
#